data_5a48b3772dc54db64b66aecdd3fb667c
#
_entry.id   5a48b3772dc54db64b66aecdd3fb667c
#
_cell.length_a   1.000
_cell.length_b   1.000
_cell.length_c   1.000
_cell.angle_alpha   90.00
_cell.angle_beta   90.00
_cell.angle_gamma   90.00
#
_symmetry.space_group_name_H-M   'P 1'
#
loop_
_entity.id
_entity.type
_entity.pdbx_description
1 polymer ?
#
loop_
_entity_poly.entity_id
_entity_poly.type
_entity_poly.pdbx_seq_one_letter_code
_entity_poly.pdbx_strand_id
1 'polypeptide(L)'
;MSLSNQQKYDPPEKDVVYDLLSNHRRRYVLHYCKQNENPVTLSELAEQVAAWEQDKEIKELTSAERKRVYTSLQQTHLDRMAEAGILEFDGDEIELTAKAEELDVYLDIVPAGSIPWGVYYLGLSVIAAVVIAAVWIGFVPTETVPELGWAALILAVFLVSSVAQVVQNRRYRLGDVDEPP
;
A
#
# COMPACT_ATOMS: atom_id res chain seq x y z
N MET A 1 -42.91 13.55 -5.60
CA MET A 1 -41.85 13.87 -6.59
C MET A 1 -40.56 14.07 -5.78
N SER A 2 -39.85 12.98 -5.59
CA SER A 2 -38.62 12.96 -4.80
C SER A 2 -37.47 13.12 -5.77
N LEU A 3 -36.82 14.27 -5.78
CA LEU A 3 -35.58 14.51 -6.49
C LEU A 3 -34.46 13.87 -5.65
N SER A 4 -34.03 12.69 -6.10
CA SER A 4 -32.82 12.07 -5.61
C SER A 4 -31.66 13.02 -5.86
N ASN A 5 -31.14 13.58 -4.77
CA ASN A 5 -29.88 14.31 -4.76
C ASN A 5 -28.77 13.27 -5.04
N GLN A 6 -28.51 12.99 -6.31
CA GLN A 6 -27.27 12.33 -6.70
C GLN A 6 -26.18 13.36 -6.45
N GLN A 7 -25.57 13.27 -5.29
CA GLN A 7 -24.33 13.97 -5.00
C GLN A 7 -23.34 13.56 -6.09
N LYS A 8 -23.11 14.48 -7.02
CA LYS A 8 -22.15 14.27 -8.12
C LYS A 8 -20.80 14.00 -7.47
N TYR A 9 -20.41 12.76 -7.53
CA TYR A 9 -19.11 12.30 -7.08
C TYR A 9 -18.02 13.04 -7.90
N ASP A 10 -17.22 13.84 -7.23
CA ASP A 10 -16.08 14.52 -7.80
C ASP A 10 -14.83 13.95 -7.10
N PRO A 11 -13.98 13.17 -7.81
CA PRO A 11 -12.79 12.61 -7.20
C PRO A 11 -11.89 13.74 -6.67
N PRO A 12 -11.16 13.52 -5.58
CA PRO A 12 -10.28 14.54 -5.04
C PRO A 12 -9.27 14.97 -6.11
N GLU A 13 -9.08 16.28 -6.27
CA GLU A 13 -8.08 16.82 -7.19
C GLU A 13 -6.70 16.20 -6.85
N LYS A 14 -5.95 15.81 -7.87
CA LYS A 14 -4.65 15.14 -7.69
C LYS A 14 -3.71 15.93 -6.78
N ASP A 15 -3.75 17.26 -6.88
CA ASP A 15 -2.92 18.14 -6.05
C ASP A 15 -3.27 18.04 -4.55
N VAL A 16 -4.56 17.88 -4.22
CA VAL A 16 -5.03 17.66 -2.84
C VAL A 16 -4.54 16.32 -2.33
N VAL A 17 -4.59 15.26 -3.16
CA VAL A 17 -4.07 13.94 -2.79
C VAL A 17 -2.57 13.99 -2.53
N TYR A 18 -1.80 14.64 -3.41
CA TYR A 18 -0.36 14.80 -3.21
C TYR A 18 -0.03 15.63 -1.98
N ASP A 19 -0.75 16.71 -1.71
CA ASP A 19 -0.57 17.49 -0.48
C ASP A 19 -0.82 16.64 0.75
N LEU A 20 -1.93 15.89 0.79
CA LEU A 20 -2.27 15.03 1.91
C LEU A 20 -1.22 13.94 2.16
N LEU A 21 -0.78 13.26 1.10
CA LEU A 21 0.16 12.15 1.20
C LEU A 21 1.63 12.58 1.34
N SER A 22 1.96 13.84 1.09
CA SER A 22 3.32 14.36 1.24
C SER A 22 3.81 14.38 2.70
N ASN A 23 2.90 14.44 3.68
CA ASN A 23 3.23 14.51 5.08
C ASN A 23 3.11 13.14 5.77
N HIS A 24 4.18 12.70 6.44
CA HIS A 24 4.22 11.39 7.10
C HIS A 24 3.13 11.21 8.18
N ARG A 25 2.83 12.28 8.98
CA ARG A 25 1.76 12.20 10.01
C ARG A 25 0.39 11.96 9.40
N ARG A 26 0.08 12.59 8.28
CA ARG A 26 -1.19 12.37 7.59
C ARG A 26 -1.30 10.94 7.03
N ARG A 27 -0.17 10.38 6.54
CA ARG A 27 -0.13 8.97 6.16
C ARG A 27 -0.34 8.05 7.37
N TYR A 28 0.28 8.35 8.51
CA TYR A 28 0.09 7.60 9.75
C TYR A 28 -1.36 7.63 10.26
N VAL A 29 -2.02 8.80 10.19
CA VAL A 29 -3.44 8.91 10.51
C VAL A 29 -4.28 7.99 9.64
N LEU A 30 -4.10 8.05 8.31
CA LEU A 30 -4.82 7.18 7.37
C LEU A 30 -4.57 5.70 7.66
N HIS A 31 -3.31 5.34 7.88
CA HIS A 31 -2.90 3.98 8.16
C HIS A 31 -3.56 3.45 9.45
N TYR A 32 -3.50 4.21 10.53
CA TYR A 32 -4.09 3.83 11.81
C TYR A 32 -5.61 3.68 11.74
N CYS A 33 -6.30 4.67 11.17
CA CYS A 33 -7.75 4.64 11.05
C CYS A 33 -8.26 3.52 10.15
N LYS A 34 -7.47 3.07 9.16
CA LYS A 34 -7.83 1.94 8.30
C LYS A 34 -7.64 0.58 8.97
N GLN A 35 -6.71 0.47 9.91
CA GLN A 35 -6.45 -0.77 10.62
C GLN A 35 -7.38 -1.00 11.80
N ASN A 36 -7.96 0.05 12.34
CA ASN A 36 -8.80 0.01 13.51
C ASN A 36 -10.27 0.24 13.13
N GLU A 37 -11.18 -0.32 13.93
CA GLU A 37 -12.60 -0.07 13.77
C GLU A 37 -12.90 1.40 14.04
N ASN A 38 -13.59 2.08 13.12
CA ASN A 38 -14.04 3.46 13.28
C ASN A 38 -15.23 3.55 14.27
N PRO A 39 -15.33 4.63 15.03
CA PRO A 39 -14.40 5.75 15.16
C PRO A 39 -13.20 5.45 16.06
N VAL A 40 -12.07 6.14 15.84
CA VAL A 40 -10.88 6.08 16.71
C VAL A 40 -10.75 7.38 17.50
N THR A 41 -10.14 7.31 18.70
CA THR A 41 -9.95 8.52 19.50
C THR A 41 -8.64 9.24 19.13
N LEU A 42 -8.65 10.58 19.20
CA LEU A 42 -7.47 11.39 18.97
C LEU A 42 -6.31 11.02 19.93
N SER A 43 -6.66 10.62 21.15
CA SER A 43 -5.65 10.24 22.16
C SER A 43 -4.91 8.97 21.76
N GLU A 44 -5.65 7.91 21.37
CA GLU A 44 -5.08 6.65 20.92
C GLU A 44 -4.26 6.83 19.65
N LEU A 45 -4.80 7.58 18.68
CA LEU A 45 -4.10 7.92 17.45
C LEU A 45 -2.79 8.65 17.72
N ALA A 46 -2.81 9.66 18.61
CA ALA A 46 -1.62 10.44 18.94
C ALA A 46 -0.54 9.62 19.64
N GLU A 47 -0.93 8.68 20.50
CA GLU A 47 0.01 7.76 21.16
C GLU A 47 0.68 6.84 20.13
N GLN A 48 -0.10 6.25 19.23
CA GLN A 48 0.43 5.37 18.21
C GLN A 48 1.33 6.09 17.22
N VAL A 49 0.91 7.25 16.73
CA VAL A 49 1.74 8.08 15.83
C VAL A 49 3.03 8.51 16.52
N ALA A 50 2.98 8.87 17.81
CA ALA A 50 4.18 9.20 18.57
C ALA A 50 5.12 8.00 18.73
N ALA A 51 4.59 6.80 18.93
CA ALA A 51 5.37 5.57 19.02
C ALA A 51 6.10 5.31 17.70
N TRP A 52 5.42 5.39 16.58
CA TRP A 52 6.01 5.24 15.24
C TRP A 52 7.08 6.29 14.93
N GLU A 53 6.83 7.58 15.26
CA GLU A 53 7.80 8.65 15.01
C GLU A 53 9.08 8.52 15.83
N GLN A 54 9.01 7.92 17.00
CA GLN A 54 10.15 7.79 17.92
C GLN A 54 10.79 6.40 17.88
N ASP A 55 10.24 5.47 17.10
CA ASP A 55 10.66 4.06 17.09
C ASP A 55 10.69 3.47 18.50
N LYS A 56 9.58 3.66 19.24
CA LYS A 56 9.40 3.26 20.64
C LYS A 56 8.11 2.52 20.86
N GLU A 57 8.06 1.70 21.89
CA GLU A 57 6.78 1.19 22.37
C GLU A 57 5.96 2.30 23.07
N ILE A 58 4.62 2.22 22.97
CA ILE A 58 3.71 3.23 23.57
C ILE A 58 4.02 3.48 25.05
N LYS A 59 4.38 2.40 25.78
CA LYS A 59 4.72 2.47 27.23
C LYS A 59 5.99 3.28 27.51
N GLU A 60 6.87 3.46 26.53
CA GLU A 60 8.15 4.16 26.67
C GLU A 60 8.04 5.64 26.31
N LEU A 61 6.89 6.06 25.77
CA LEU A 61 6.63 7.44 25.41
C LEU A 61 6.53 8.34 26.65
N THR A 62 7.21 9.46 26.60
CA THR A 62 7.05 10.52 27.59
C THR A 62 5.76 11.32 27.37
N SER A 63 5.25 11.93 28.42
CA SER A 63 4.08 12.82 28.31
C SER A 63 4.33 14.00 27.36
N ALA A 64 5.57 14.45 27.22
CA ALA A 64 5.91 15.54 26.31
C ALA A 64 5.83 15.11 24.84
N GLU A 65 6.28 13.88 24.51
CA GLU A 65 6.21 13.32 23.17
C GLU A 65 4.75 13.15 22.75
N ARG A 66 3.93 12.53 23.59
CA ARG A 66 2.48 12.36 23.34
C ARG A 66 1.80 13.71 23.11
N LYS A 67 2.00 14.67 24.02
CA LYS A 67 1.37 15.99 23.92
C LYS A 67 1.78 16.73 22.64
N ARG A 68 3.03 16.62 22.22
CA ARG A 68 3.53 17.27 20.98
C ARG A 68 2.78 16.75 19.77
N VAL A 69 2.65 15.42 19.65
CA VAL A 69 1.96 14.79 18.51
C VAL A 69 0.47 15.08 18.57
N TYR A 70 -0.18 14.92 19.74
CA TYR A 70 -1.58 15.24 19.95
C TYR A 70 -1.92 16.65 19.47
N THR A 71 -1.19 17.65 19.96
CA THR A 71 -1.43 19.06 19.59
C THR A 71 -1.21 19.30 18.11
N SER A 72 -0.19 18.68 17.52
CA SER A 72 0.08 18.83 16.08
C SER A 72 -1.00 18.16 15.21
N LEU A 73 -1.46 16.97 15.59
CA LEU A 73 -2.54 16.31 14.87
C LEU A 73 -3.81 17.16 14.91
N GLN A 74 -4.20 17.59 16.11
CA GLN A 74 -5.41 18.38 16.32
C GLN A 74 -5.41 19.72 15.57
N GLN A 75 -4.31 20.48 15.65
CA GLN A 75 -4.28 21.86 15.16
C GLN A 75 -3.87 22.01 13.70
N THR A 76 -3.30 20.99 13.10
CA THR A 76 -2.70 21.14 11.75
C THR A 76 -3.12 20.04 10.79
N HIS A 77 -3.16 18.79 11.23
CA HIS A 77 -3.31 17.68 10.32
C HIS A 77 -4.76 17.24 10.15
N LEU A 78 -5.49 17.09 11.24
CA LEU A 78 -6.89 16.64 11.19
C LEU A 78 -7.79 17.68 10.53
N ASP A 79 -7.64 18.96 10.87
CA ASP A 79 -8.41 20.04 10.23
C ASP A 79 -8.20 20.02 8.71
N ARG A 80 -6.94 19.88 8.26
CA ARG A 80 -6.61 19.84 6.83
C ARG A 80 -7.19 18.61 6.12
N MET A 81 -7.20 17.46 6.78
CA MET A 81 -7.80 16.23 6.25
C MET A 81 -9.33 16.29 6.22
N ALA A 82 -9.93 16.92 7.23
CA ALA A 82 -11.37 17.17 7.28
C ALA A 82 -11.82 18.18 6.20
N GLU A 83 -11.08 19.27 5.99
CA GLU A 83 -11.32 20.21 4.88
C GLU A 83 -11.26 19.53 3.50
N ALA A 84 -10.39 18.56 3.33
CA ALA A 84 -10.30 17.74 2.12
C ALA A 84 -11.44 16.69 2.01
N GLY A 85 -12.22 16.52 3.08
CA GLY A 85 -13.32 15.57 3.16
C GLY A 85 -12.86 14.11 3.25
N ILE A 86 -11.65 13.86 3.76
CA ILE A 86 -11.08 12.52 3.91
C ILE A 86 -11.49 11.88 5.24
N LEU A 87 -11.68 12.69 6.26
CA LEU A 87 -12.16 12.24 7.56
C LEU A 87 -13.19 13.25 8.13
N GLU A 88 -13.96 12.78 9.06
CA GLU A 88 -14.77 13.60 9.94
C GLU A 88 -14.12 13.60 11.33
N PHE A 89 -14.07 14.77 11.95
CA PHE A 89 -13.46 14.97 13.26
C PHE A 89 -14.41 15.78 14.12
N ASP A 90 -14.97 15.13 15.13
CA ASP A 90 -15.88 15.76 16.10
C ASP A 90 -15.37 15.55 17.53
N GLY A 91 -14.80 16.61 18.08
CA GLY A 91 -14.28 16.63 19.46
C GLY A 91 -13.02 15.76 19.64
N ASP A 92 -13.19 14.49 19.94
CA ASP A 92 -12.10 13.51 20.14
C ASP A 92 -12.24 12.28 19.22
N GLU A 93 -13.34 12.17 18.49
CA GLU A 93 -13.62 11.05 17.61
C GLU A 93 -13.24 11.38 16.16
N ILE A 94 -12.58 10.44 15.51
CA ILE A 94 -12.09 10.54 14.13
C ILE A 94 -12.67 9.37 13.36
N GLU A 95 -13.36 9.67 12.26
CA GLU A 95 -13.94 8.68 11.37
C GLU A 95 -13.51 8.95 9.91
N LEU A 96 -13.07 7.91 9.21
CA LEU A 96 -12.75 8.02 7.78
C LEU A 96 -14.03 8.08 6.95
N THR A 97 -14.07 8.98 5.99
CA THR A 97 -15.16 9.05 5.00
C THR A 97 -14.96 8.03 3.89
N ALA A 98 -16.02 7.75 3.11
CA ALA A 98 -15.91 6.93 1.91
C ALA A 98 -14.87 7.45 0.89
N LYS A 99 -14.56 8.74 0.92
CA LYS A 99 -13.54 9.37 0.07
C LYS A 99 -12.11 8.95 0.45
N ALA A 100 -11.89 8.51 1.70
CA ALA A 100 -10.61 7.97 2.13
C ALA A 100 -10.27 6.62 1.47
N GLU A 101 -11.29 5.82 1.12
CA GLU A 101 -11.09 4.55 0.42
C GLU A 101 -10.47 4.73 -0.97
N GLU A 102 -10.75 5.87 -1.60
CA GLU A 102 -10.20 6.19 -2.92
C GLU A 102 -8.71 6.54 -2.90
N LEU A 103 -8.23 7.01 -1.75
CA LEU A 103 -6.80 7.25 -1.57
C LEU A 103 -5.98 5.96 -1.60
N ASP A 104 -6.60 4.78 -1.45
CA ASP A 104 -5.90 3.49 -1.51
C ASP A 104 -5.19 3.26 -2.84
N VAL A 105 -5.80 3.72 -3.94
CA VAL A 105 -5.19 3.65 -5.27
C VAL A 105 -3.88 4.45 -5.34
N TYR A 106 -3.76 5.51 -4.52
CA TYR A 106 -2.56 6.36 -4.46
C TYR A 106 -1.61 5.97 -3.33
N LEU A 107 -2.11 5.25 -2.32
CA LEU A 107 -1.31 4.69 -1.21
C LEU A 107 -0.65 3.37 -1.60
N ASP A 108 -1.14 2.67 -2.63
CA ASP A 108 -0.44 1.58 -3.30
C ASP A 108 0.82 2.12 -4.03
N ILE A 109 1.58 2.97 -3.32
CA ILE A 109 2.90 3.42 -3.78
C ILE A 109 3.75 2.16 -3.83
N VAL A 110 4.04 1.77 -5.07
CA VAL A 110 5.04 0.74 -5.36
C VAL A 110 6.31 1.10 -4.58
N PRO A 111 6.71 0.33 -3.55
CA PRO A 111 7.87 0.68 -2.75
C PRO A 111 9.07 0.94 -3.65
N ALA A 112 9.80 2.02 -3.40
CA ALA A 112 11.02 2.31 -4.14
C ALA A 112 11.96 1.09 -4.02
N GLY A 113 12.14 0.35 -5.14
CA GLY A 113 12.91 -0.90 -5.17
C GLY A 113 12.07 -2.15 -5.43
N SER A 114 10.75 -2.07 -5.59
CA SER A 114 9.95 -3.21 -6.02
C SER A 114 10.33 -3.60 -7.45
N ILE A 115 10.49 -4.91 -7.66
CA ILE A 115 10.72 -5.46 -9.00
C ILE A 115 9.49 -5.16 -9.85
N PRO A 116 9.63 -4.51 -11.03
CA PRO A 116 8.50 -4.32 -11.94
C PRO A 116 8.13 -5.69 -12.55
N TRP A 117 7.26 -6.42 -11.88
CA TRP A 117 6.91 -7.80 -12.22
C TRP A 117 6.43 -7.95 -13.67
N GLY A 118 5.78 -6.91 -14.23
CA GLY A 118 5.39 -6.90 -15.64
C GLY A 118 6.59 -6.99 -16.58
N VAL A 119 7.65 -6.19 -16.33
CA VAL A 119 8.90 -6.21 -17.11
C VAL A 119 9.64 -7.52 -16.91
N TYR A 120 9.68 -8.03 -15.67
CA TYR A 120 10.28 -9.32 -15.34
C TYR A 120 9.63 -10.46 -16.14
N TYR A 121 8.29 -10.58 -16.12
CA TYR A 121 7.60 -11.64 -16.86
C TYR A 121 7.66 -11.45 -18.37
N LEU A 122 7.70 -10.21 -18.86
CA LEU A 122 7.94 -9.95 -20.27
C LEU A 122 9.32 -10.50 -20.70
N GLY A 123 10.37 -10.19 -19.95
CA GLY A 123 11.72 -10.70 -20.20
C GLY A 123 11.78 -12.23 -20.13
N LEU A 124 11.17 -12.82 -19.10
CA LEU A 124 11.10 -14.27 -18.94
C LEU A 124 10.35 -14.94 -20.10
N SER A 125 9.28 -14.33 -20.59
CA SER A 125 8.52 -14.83 -21.75
C SER A 125 9.33 -14.79 -23.04
N VAL A 126 10.12 -13.73 -23.25
CA VAL A 126 11.01 -13.62 -24.41
C VAL A 126 12.08 -14.72 -24.38
N ILE A 127 12.70 -14.94 -23.22
CA ILE A 127 13.70 -16.01 -23.04
C ILE A 127 13.06 -17.37 -23.31
N ALA A 128 11.87 -17.63 -22.75
CA ALA A 128 11.15 -18.88 -22.97
C ALA A 128 10.85 -19.11 -24.47
N ALA A 129 10.41 -18.07 -25.18
CA ALA A 129 10.15 -18.15 -26.62
C ALA A 129 11.43 -18.47 -27.43
N VAL A 130 12.56 -17.87 -27.08
CA VAL A 130 13.86 -18.14 -27.71
C VAL A 130 14.28 -19.59 -27.47
N VAL A 131 14.14 -20.09 -26.23
CA VAL A 131 14.47 -21.51 -25.91
C VAL A 131 13.58 -22.47 -26.68
N ILE A 132 12.26 -22.24 -26.72
CA ILE A 132 11.34 -23.07 -27.48
C ILE A 132 11.69 -23.06 -28.97
N ALA A 133 11.98 -21.90 -29.55
CA ALA A 133 12.42 -21.80 -30.94
C ALA A 133 13.73 -22.56 -31.21
N ALA A 134 14.71 -22.45 -30.32
CA ALA A 134 15.99 -23.14 -30.43
C ALA A 134 15.83 -24.67 -30.36
N VAL A 135 14.95 -25.17 -29.51
CA VAL A 135 14.58 -26.60 -29.46
C VAL A 135 13.89 -27.03 -30.76
N TRP A 136 12.95 -26.20 -31.25
CA TRP A 136 12.19 -26.53 -32.48
C TRP A 136 13.05 -26.58 -33.76
N ILE A 137 14.06 -25.71 -33.87
CA ILE A 137 14.98 -25.72 -35.02
C ILE A 137 16.13 -26.73 -34.85
N GLY A 138 16.16 -27.52 -33.74
CA GLY A 138 17.18 -28.53 -33.49
C GLY A 138 18.56 -27.96 -33.08
N PHE A 139 18.61 -26.70 -32.64
CA PHE A 139 19.85 -26.07 -32.18
C PHE A 139 20.28 -26.60 -30.80
N VAL A 140 19.35 -27.08 -30.01
CA VAL A 140 19.61 -27.66 -28.68
C VAL A 140 19.56 -29.17 -28.79
N PRO A 141 20.59 -29.91 -28.26
CA PRO A 141 20.61 -31.37 -28.31
C PRO A 141 19.43 -31.94 -27.46
N THR A 142 18.53 -32.62 -28.15
CA THR A 142 17.35 -33.28 -27.51
C THR A 142 17.66 -34.71 -27.06
N GLU A 143 18.89 -35.19 -27.31
CA GLU A 143 19.30 -36.54 -26.91
C GLU A 143 19.36 -36.73 -25.39
N THR A 144 19.70 -35.67 -24.65
CA THR A 144 19.84 -35.69 -23.19
C THR A 144 18.56 -35.22 -22.47
N VAL A 145 17.82 -34.27 -23.06
CA VAL A 145 16.57 -33.74 -22.50
C VAL A 145 15.50 -33.78 -23.59
N PRO A 146 14.46 -34.58 -23.44
CA PRO A 146 13.38 -34.63 -24.41
C PRO A 146 12.67 -33.25 -24.51
N GLU A 147 12.04 -32.96 -25.66
CA GLU A 147 11.36 -31.69 -25.93
C GLU A 147 10.38 -31.32 -24.81
N LEU A 148 9.65 -32.30 -24.28
CA LEU A 148 8.75 -32.11 -23.15
C LEU A 148 9.46 -31.69 -21.87
N GLY A 149 10.72 -32.09 -21.69
CA GLY A 149 11.55 -31.69 -20.54
C GLY A 149 11.87 -30.19 -20.54
N TRP A 150 12.14 -29.62 -21.72
CA TRP A 150 12.35 -28.18 -21.87
C TRP A 150 11.08 -27.38 -21.54
N ALA A 151 9.93 -27.84 -22.00
CA ALA A 151 8.64 -27.23 -21.66
C ALA A 151 8.35 -27.29 -20.15
N ALA A 152 8.64 -28.45 -19.54
CA ALA A 152 8.48 -28.63 -18.08
C ALA A 152 9.44 -27.71 -17.29
N LEU A 153 10.67 -27.51 -17.73
CA LEU A 153 11.63 -26.59 -17.12
C LEU A 153 11.12 -25.15 -17.15
N ILE A 154 10.66 -24.68 -18.31
CA ILE A 154 10.09 -23.34 -18.47
C ILE A 154 8.90 -23.16 -17.52
N LEU A 155 7.99 -24.12 -17.48
CA LEU A 155 6.82 -24.07 -16.61
C LEU A 155 7.23 -24.01 -15.13
N ALA A 156 8.23 -24.80 -14.72
CA ALA A 156 8.74 -24.79 -13.35
C ALA A 156 9.33 -23.42 -12.97
N VAL A 157 10.08 -22.78 -13.86
CA VAL A 157 10.62 -21.43 -13.63
C VAL A 157 9.52 -20.40 -13.45
N PHE A 158 8.49 -20.43 -14.31
CA PHE A 158 7.33 -19.54 -14.17
C PHE A 158 6.59 -19.78 -12.85
N LEU A 159 6.40 -21.02 -12.47
CA LEU A 159 5.69 -21.39 -11.24
C LEU A 159 6.45 -20.90 -10.00
N VAL A 160 7.77 -21.13 -9.94
CA VAL A 160 8.62 -20.65 -8.84
C VAL A 160 8.60 -19.13 -8.78
N SER A 161 8.72 -18.45 -9.92
CA SER A 161 8.66 -16.99 -9.99
C SER A 161 7.30 -16.44 -9.53
N SER A 162 6.20 -17.11 -9.91
CA SER A 162 4.85 -16.74 -9.49
C SER A 162 4.63 -16.92 -7.99
N VAL A 163 5.13 -18.02 -7.42
CA VAL A 163 5.07 -18.25 -5.96
C VAL A 163 5.90 -17.18 -5.24
N ALA A 164 7.10 -16.89 -5.71
CA ALA A 164 7.94 -15.83 -5.13
C ALA A 164 7.24 -14.47 -5.16
N GLN A 165 6.60 -14.13 -6.28
CA GLN A 165 5.79 -12.90 -6.39
C GLN A 165 4.65 -12.86 -5.39
N VAL A 166 3.87 -13.94 -5.26
CA VAL A 166 2.75 -14.02 -4.32
C VAL A 166 3.24 -13.88 -2.88
N VAL A 167 4.34 -14.53 -2.53
CA VAL A 167 4.94 -14.43 -1.18
C VAL A 167 5.43 -13.01 -0.92
N GLN A 168 6.10 -12.40 -1.90
CA GLN A 168 6.59 -11.02 -1.78
C GLN A 168 5.44 -10.02 -1.69
N ASN A 169 4.42 -10.14 -2.55
CA ASN A 169 3.22 -9.30 -2.49
C ASN A 169 2.43 -9.48 -1.18
N ARG A 170 2.42 -10.69 -0.61
CA ARG A 170 1.82 -10.90 0.71
C ARG A 170 2.60 -10.19 1.81
N ARG A 171 3.93 -10.17 1.74
CA ARG A 171 4.77 -9.41 2.69
C ARG A 171 4.53 -7.90 2.60
N TYR A 172 4.26 -7.38 1.41
CA TYR A 172 3.93 -5.96 1.21
C TYR A 172 2.44 -5.63 1.50
N ARG A 173 1.51 -6.59 1.34
CA ARG A 173 0.09 -6.43 1.73
C ARG A 173 -0.17 -6.70 3.21
N LEU A 174 0.62 -7.56 3.78
CA LEU A 174 0.73 -7.78 5.22
C LEU A 174 1.85 -6.88 5.76
N GLY A 175 2.07 -5.71 5.13
CA GLY A 175 2.98 -4.75 5.68
C GLY A 175 2.88 -4.86 7.18
N ASP A 176 3.99 -5.15 7.82
CA ASP A 176 4.01 -5.43 9.25
C ASP A 176 2.99 -4.51 9.89
N VAL A 177 1.96 -5.10 10.52
CA VAL A 177 0.81 -4.37 11.07
C VAL A 177 1.28 -3.28 12.02
N ASP A 178 2.55 -3.33 12.40
CA ASP A 178 3.22 -2.42 13.31
C ASP A 178 4.10 -1.36 12.64
N GLU A 179 4.42 -1.46 11.33
CA GLU A 179 5.31 -0.49 10.66
C GLU A 179 4.52 0.39 9.67
N PRO A 180 4.34 1.67 9.98
CA PRO A 180 3.60 2.61 9.14
C PRO A 180 4.38 2.95 7.86
N PRO A 181 3.68 3.33 6.78
CA PRO A 181 4.27 3.63 5.47
C PRO A 181 5.11 4.91 5.45
#